data_e8342580b0091ff8d606631b5a7fb1b4
#
_entry.id   e8342580b0091ff8d606631b5a7fb1b4
#
_cell.length_a   1.000
_cell.length_b   1.000
_cell.length_c   1.000
_cell.angle_alpha   90.00
_cell.angle_beta   90.00
_cell.angle_gamma   90.00
#
_symmetry.space_group_name_H-M   'P 1'
#
loop_
_entity.id
_entity.type
_entity.pdbx_description
1 polymer ?
#
loop_
_entity_poly.entity_id
_entity_poly.type
_entity_poly.pdbx_seq_one_letter_code
_entity_poly.pdbx_strand_id
1 'polypeptide(L)'
;MALSVALGLSTFVVIWLIQPVMQARGIPTAWFGPLWACAHVWLACVSLSSARVATVIGVSQSLLLCCLLVPLGYLGLSVIPAAWSIVFYLCFMTIRGLQGPILATVMQHDAPPEDRASVLSIATLMFRLSFVVAGPPVGALVDRAGMETALGVLAVGFGAVALLAFRAFAAAPSSVSSR
;
A
#
# COMPACT_ATOMS: atom_id res chain seq x y z
N MET A 1 9.52 -1.02 -11.03
CA MET A 1 8.15 -1.54 -11.31
C MET A 1 7.66 -2.55 -10.27
N ALA A 2 8.39 -3.64 -9.95
CA ALA A 2 7.91 -4.66 -9.00
C ALA A 2 7.48 -4.11 -7.62
N LEU A 3 8.27 -3.20 -7.04
CA LEU A 3 7.95 -2.57 -5.76
C LEU A 3 6.65 -1.74 -5.82
N SER A 4 6.43 -1.00 -6.92
CA SER A 4 5.19 -0.24 -7.13
C SER A 4 3.97 -1.15 -7.18
N VAL A 5 4.07 -2.27 -7.88
CA VAL A 5 2.98 -3.26 -7.97
C VAL A 5 2.72 -3.93 -6.62
N ALA A 6 3.78 -4.34 -5.90
CA ALA A 6 3.67 -4.99 -4.59
C ALA A 6 2.98 -4.09 -3.55
N LEU A 7 3.46 -2.85 -3.40
CA LEU A 7 2.86 -1.87 -2.48
C LEU A 7 1.45 -1.44 -2.95
N GLY A 8 1.26 -1.26 -4.26
CA GLY A 8 -0.05 -0.94 -4.83
C GLY A 8 -1.08 -2.02 -4.53
N LEU A 9 -0.73 -3.29 -4.78
CA LEU A 9 -1.62 -4.43 -4.55
C LEU A 9 -1.97 -4.58 -3.06
N SER A 10 -0.97 -4.51 -2.16
CA SER A 10 -1.20 -4.62 -0.73
C SER A 10 -2.16 -3.55 -0.20
N THR A 11 -2.02 -2.30 -0.65
CA THR A 11 -2.91 -1.21 -0.24
C THR A 11 -4.28 -1.28 -0.91
N PHE A 12 -4.38 -1.83 -2.11
CA PHE A 12 -5.65 -1.93 -2.83
C PHE A 12 -6.55 -3.04 -2.27
N VAL A 13 -5.98 -4.18 -1.91
CA VAL A 13 -6.72 -5.28 -1.28
C VAL A 13 -7.41 -4.81 0.01
N VAL A 14 -6.73 -4.05 0.86
CA VAL A 14 -7.33 -3.56 2.10
C VAL A 14 -8.47 -2.57 1.86
N ILE A 15 -8.45 -1.80 0.78
CA ILE A 15 -9.58 -0.90 0.42
C ILE A 15 -10.89 -1.69 0.26
N TRP A 16 -10.80 -2.88 -0.32
CA TRP A 16 -11.98 -3.75 -0.48
C TRP A 16 -12.36 -4.45 0.82
N LEU A 17 -11.40 -4.76 1.69
CA LEU A 17 -11.63 -5.44 2.96
C LEU A 17 -12.06 -4.49 4.08
N ILE A 18 -11.77 -3.18 3.99
CA ILE A 18 -11.99 -2.26 5.11
C ILE A 18 -13.47 -2.13 5.50
N GLN A 19 -14.39 -2.13 4.53
CA GLN A 19 -15.81 -2.05 4.83
C GLN A 19 -16.33 -3.30 5.55
N PRO A 20 -16.07 -4.54 5.08
CA PRO A 20 -16.33 -5.74 5.85
C PRO A 20 -15.70 -5.75 7.25
N VAL A 21 -14.47 -5.25 7.39
CA VAL A 21 -13.81 -5.11 8.70
C VAL A 21 -14.58 -4.15 9.59
N MET A 22 -14.99 -2.98 9.09
CA MET A 22 -15.82 -2.03 9.84
C MET A 22 -17.12 -2.66 10.32
N GLN A 23 -17.81 -3.42 9.46
CA GLN A 23 -19.02 -4.15 9.81
C GLN A 23 -18.77 -5.18 10.90
N ALA A 24 -17.73 -6.00 10.76
CA ALA A 24 -17.35 -7.02 11.74
C ALA A 24 -16.99 -6.41 13.11
N ARG A 25 -16.50 -5.15 13.15
CA ARG A 25 -16.21 -4.40 14.39
C ARG A 25 -17.42 -3.66 14.96
N GLY A 26 -18.62 -3.84 14.40
CA GLY A 26 -19.84 -3.20 14.87
C GLY A 26 -19.89 -1.68 14.63
N ILE A 27 -19.11 -1.15 13.69
CA ILE A 27 -19.16 0.28 13.34
C ILE A 27 -20.45 0.54 12.57
N PRO A 28 -21.31 1.48 13.00
CA PRO A 28 -22.52 1.81 12.28
C PRO A 28 -22.21 2.29 10.86
N THR A 29 -23.01 1.87 9.88
CA THR A 29 -22.81 2.19 8.45
C THR A 29 -22.76 3.71 8.19
N ALA A 30 -23.46 4.49 9.00
CA ALA A 30 -23.42 5.96 8.94
C ALA A 30 -22.02 6.56 9.11
N TRP A 31 -21.11 5.84 9.79
CA TRP A 31 -19.72 6.28 10.01
C TRP A 31 -18.76 5.89 8.87
N PHE A 32 -19.15 5.03 7.95
CA PHE A 32 -18.27 4.59 6.86
C PHE A 32 -17.82 5.76 5.98
N GLY A 33 -18.76 6.63 5.57
CA GLY A 33 -18.44 7.82 4.78
C GLY A 33 -17.49 8.78 5.50
N PRO A 34 -17.82 9.23 6.73
CA PRO A 34 -16.93 10.09 7.52
C PRO A 34 -15.53 9.51 7.74
N LEU A 35 -15.41 8.23 8.11
CA LEU A 35 -14.11 7.57 8.30
C LEU A 35 -13.31 7.49 7.00
N TRP A 36 -13.98 7.20 5.89
CA TRP A 36 -13.37 7.23 4.55
C TRP A 36 -12.87 8.63 4.19
N ALA A 37 -13.68 9.65 4.41
CA ALA A 37 -13.29 11.03 4.14
C ALA A 37 -12.06 11.43 4.97
N CYS A 38 -12.04 11.13 6.28
CA CYS A 38 -10.89 11.39 7.15
C CYS A 38 -9.63 10.66 6.65
N ALA A 39 -9.75 9.40 6.25
CA ALA A 39 -8.64 8.62 5.72
C ALA A 39 -8.08 9.22 4.42
N HIS A 40 -8.94 9.78 3.54
CA HIS A 40 -8.50 10.42 2.31
C HIS A 40 -7.91 11.82 2.55
N VAL A 41 -8.39 12.56 3.56
CA VAL A 41 -7.73 13.81 4.00
C VAL A 41 -6.33 13.49 4.52
N TRP A 42 -6.18 12.43 5.32
CA TRP A 42 -4.86 11.96 5.77
C TRP A 42 -3.94 11.63 4.58
N LEU A 43 -4.43 10.85 3.60
CA LEU A 43 -3.70 10.52 2.38
C LEU A 43 -3.23 11.79 1.66
N ALA A 44 -4.11 12.78 1.50
CA ALA A 44 -3.78 14.06 0.84
C ALA A 44 -2.67 14.80 1.60
N CYS A 45 -2.74 14.90 2.94
CA CYS A 45 -1.71 15.52 3.77
C CYS A 45 -0.35 14.81 3.61
N VAL A 46 -0.35 13.48 3.63
CA VAL A 46 0.86 12.67 3.43
C VAL A 46 1.41 12.86 2.01
N SER A 47 0.55 12.87 1.00
CA SER A 47 0.96 13.06 -0.40
C SER A 47 1.60 14.43 -0.63
N LEU A 48 1.03 15.50 -0.07
CA LEU A 48 1.63 16.84 -0.11
C LEU A 48 2.98 16.92 0.60
N SER A 49 3.17 16.08 1.62
CA SER A 49 4.42 16.01 2.39
C SER A 49 5.46 15.06 1.78
N SER A 50 5.10 14.26 0.78
CA SER A 50 5.93 13.17 0.25
C SER A 50 7.29 13.62 -0.26
N ALA A 51 7.36 14.76 -0.99
CA ALA A 51 8.61 15.33 -1.47
C ALA A 51 9.54 15.74 -0.32
N ARG A 52 8.97 16.36 0.73
CA ARG A 52 9.74 16.75 1.92
C ARG A 52 10.25 15.52 2.68
N VAL A 53 9.40 14.50 2.84
CA VAL A 53 9.81 13.23 3.47
C VAL A 53 10.94 12.60 2.68
N ALA A 54 10.84 12.50 1.35
CA ALA A 54 11.87 11.95 0.49
C ALA A 54 13.19 12.74 0.54
N THR A 55 13.15 14.07 0.74
CA THR A 55 14.37 14.88 0.89
C THR A 55 15.00 14.75 2.27
N VAL A 56 14.22 14.58 3.35
CA VAL A 56 14.73 14.51 4.72
C VAL A 56 15.29 13.14 5.06
N ILE A 57 14.54 12.07 4.78
CA ILE A 57 14.96 10.71 5.14
C ILE A 57 15.50 9.89 3.94
N GLY A 58 15.38 10.42 2.73
CA GLY A 58 15.81 9.75 1.51
C GLY A 58 14.73 8.88 0.88
N VAL A 59 14.81 8.70 -0.44
CA VAL A 59 13.85 7.90 -1.24
C VAL A 59 13.82 6.45 -0.78
N SER A 60 14.99 5.82 -0.61
CA SER A 60 15.10 4.41 -0.23
C SER A 60 14.49 4.14 1.15
N GLN A 61 14.76 5.02 2.13
CA GLN A 61 14.23 4.87 3.49
C GLN A 61 12.71 5.13 3.54
N SER A 62 12.22 6.07 2.73
CA SER A 62 10.78 6.31 2.59
C SER A 62 10.05 5.08 2.03
N LEU A 63 10.65 4.40 1.05
CA LEU A 63 10.10 3.17 0.48
C LEU A 63 10.20 1.98 1.45
N LEU A 64 11.30 1.89 2.23
CA LEU A 64 11.42 0.89 3.29
C LEU A 64 10.35 1.10 4.36
N LEU A 65 10.11 2.34 4.78
CA LEU A 65 9.01 2.68 5.70
C LEU A 65 7.67 2.18 5.15
N CYS A 66 7.39 2.42 3.86
CA CYS A 66 6.17 1.88 3.22
C CYS A 66 6.09 0.35 3.33
N CYS A 67 7.20 -0.37 3.10
CA CYS A 67 7.23 -1.83 3.21
C CYS A 67 6.96 -2.33 4.65
N LEU A 68 7.46 -1.62 5.66
CA LEU A 68 7.22 -1.96 7.07
C LEU A 68 5.80 -1.64 7.54
N LEU A 69 5.19 -0.60 6.98
CA LEU A 69 3.80 -0.24 7.28
C LEU A 69 2.78 -1.27 6.74
N VAL A 70 3.13 -2.07 5.70
CA VAL A 70 2.24 -3.12 5.18
C VAL A 70 1.91 -4.15 6.26
N PRO A 71 2.87 -4.91 6.82
CA PRO A 71 2.55 -5.89 7.84
C PRO A 71 1.99 -5.25 9.11
N LEU A 72 2.46 -4.05 9.51
CA LEU A 72 1.93 -3.34 10.66
C LEU A 72 0.44 -3.05 10.52
N GLY A 73 0.01 -2.54 9.36
CA GLY A 73 -1.39 -2.24 9.09
C GLY A 73 -2.27 -3.48 9.11
N TYR A 74 -1.86 -4.54 8.42
CA TYR A 74 -2.61 -5.79 8.38
C TYR A 74 -2.65 -6.50 9.74
N LEU A 75 -1.52 -6.58 10.47
CA LEU A 75 -1.48 -7.17 11.81
C LEU A 75 -2.33 -6.40 12.81
N GLY A 76 -2.27 -5.07 12.78
CA GLY A 76 -3.11 -4.24 13.64
C GLY A 76 -4.60 -4.48 13.42
N LEU A 77 -5.02 -4.61 12.15
CA LEU A 77 -6.40 -4.98 11.81
C LEU A 77 -6.74 -6.43 12.17
N SER A 78 -5.79 -7.36 12.12
CA SER A 78 -5.99 -8.79 12.41
C SER A 78 -6.12 -9.05 13.91
N VAL A 79 -5.18 -8.54 14.71
CA VAL A 79 -5.00 -8.93 16.12
C VAL A 79 -5.95 -8.17 17.05
N ILE A 80 -6.35 -6.96 16.67
CA ILE A 80 -7.15 -6.09 17.53
C ILE A 80 -8.63 -6.13 17.11
N PRO A 81 -9.50 -6.85 17.85
CA PRO A 81 -10.90 -7.01 17.49
C PRO A 81 -11.80 -5.81 17.88
N ALA A 82 -11.23 -4.68 18.20
CA ALA A 82 -11.95 -3.48 18.63
C ALA A 82 -12.17 -2.48 17.48
N ALA A 83 -13.22 -1.66 17.56
CA ALA A 83 -13.56 -0.66 16.54
C ALA A 83 -12.41 0.32 16.25
N TRP A 84 -11.62 0.69 17.26
CA TRP A 84 -10.48 1.59 17.08
C TRP A 84 -9.33 1.00 16.25
N SER A 85 -9.32 -0.33 16.00
CA SER A 85 -8.32 -0.96 15.12
C SER A 85 -8.32 -0.35 13.71
N ILE A 86 -9.41 0.30 13.31
CA ILE A 86 -9.50 1.03 12.03
C ILE A 86 -8.40 2.10 11.89
N VAL A 87 -7.79 2.57 12.97
CA VAL A 87 -6.65 3.49 12.89
C VAL A 87 -5.49 2.89 12.08
N PHE A 88 -5.32 1.57 12.10
CA PHE A 88 -4.29 0.89 11.29
C PHE A 88 -4.54 0.99 9.78
N TYR A 89 -5.75 1.34 9.34
CA TYR A 89 -6.02 1.68 7.95
C TYR A 89 -5.23 2.91 7.49
N LEU A 90 -4.87 3.82 8.40
CA LEU A 90 -4.01 4.97 8.09
C LEU A 90 -2.60 4.56 7.66
N CYS A 91 -2.10 3.38 8.06
CA CYS A 91 -0.83 2.85 7.54
C CYS A 91 -0.89 2.72 6.02
N PHE A 92 -1.98 2.16 5.49
CA PHE A 92 -2.16 2.00 4.04
C PHE A 92 -2.37 3.33 3.32
N MET A 93 -3.06 4.29 3.95
CA MET A 93 -3.20 5.63 3.41
C MET A 93 -1.85 6.36 3.39
N THR A 94 -1.01 6.16 4.41
CA THR A 94 0.37 6.67 4.45
C THR A 94 1.21 6.07 3.33
N ILE A 95 1.16 4.74 3.14
CA ILE A 95 1.84 4.07 2.03
C ILE A 95 1.41 4.69 0.69
N ARG A 96 0.11 4.82 0.44
CA ARG A 96 -0.42 5.37 -0.81
C ARG A 96 0.00 6.82 -1.03
N GLY A 97 0.01 7.63 0.03
CA GLY A 97 0.42 9.04 -0.03
C GLY A 97 1.91 9.21 -0.32
N LEU A 98 2.77 8.33 0.18
CA LEU A 98 4.22 8.38 -0.05
C LEU A 98 4.62 7.71 -1.36
N GLN A 99 4.21 6.45 -1.57
CA GLN A 99 4.71 5.65 -2.69
C GLN A 99 4.34 6.22 -4.05
N GLY A 100 3.11 6.77 -4.20
CA GLY A 100 2.61 7.25 -5.47
C GLY A 100 3.51 8.33 -6.08
N PRO A 101 3.68 9.49 -5.43
CA PRO A 101 4.55 10.55 -5.91
C PRO A 101 6.02 10.12 -6.03
N ILE A 102 6.55 9.41 -5.02
CA ILE A 102 7.96 9.01 -4.99
C ILE A 102 8.29 8.06 -6.14
N LEU A 103 7.51 6.99 -6.32
CA LEU A 103 7.77 6.01 -7.38
C LEU A 103 7.47 6.55 -8.77
N ALA A 104 6.47 7.44 -8.92
CA ALA A 104 6.22 8.13 -10.18
C ALA A 104 7.43 8.98 -10.59
N THR A 105 8.01 9.74 -9.65
CA THR A 105 9.21 10.54 -9.91
C THR A 105 10.40 9.66 -10.31
N VAL A 106 10.65 8.56 -9.59
CA VAL A 106 11.75 7.63 -9.91
C VAL A 106 11.54 7.01 -11.30
N MET A 107 10.34 6.50 -11.60
CA MET A 107 10.06 5.88 -12.90
C MET A 107 10.15 6.88 -14.07
N GLN A 108 9.74 8.12 -13.85
CA GLN A 108 9.84 9.17 -14.89
C GLN A 108 11.26 9.66 -15.09
N HIS A 109 12.09 9.66 -14.06
CA HIS A 109 13.49 10.07 -14.18
C HIS A 109 14.31 9.06 -15.02
N ASP A 110 14.04 7.76 -14.84
CA ASP A 110 14.77 6.68 -15.51
C ASP A 110 14.26 6.42 -16.94
N ALA A 111 13.10 6.98 -17.32
CA ALA A 111 12.52 6.78 -18.65
C ALA A 111 12.81 7.96 -19.59
N PRO A 112 13.11 7.69 -20.89
CA PRO A 112 13.15 8.73 -21.91
C PRO A 112 11.84 9.54 -21.92
N PRO A 113 11.88 10.86 -22.23
CA PRO A 113 10.69 11.72 -22.20
C PRO A 113 9.50 11.19 -23.01
N GLU A 114 9.77 10.59 -24.17
CA GLU A 114 8.79 9.97 -25.07
C GLU A 114 8.10 8.74 -24.48
N ASP A 115 8.76 8.00 -23.58
CA ASP A 115 8.27 6.73 -23.02
C ASP A 115 7.62 6.88 -21.64
N ARG A 116 7.68 8.05 -21.01
CA ARG A 116 7.20 8.26 -19.63
C ARG A 116 5.73 7.87 -19.43
N ALA A 117 4.88 8.26 -20.37
CA ALA A 117 3.46 7.90 -20.31
C ALA A 117 3.24 6.39 -20.45
N SER A 118 3.98 5.75 -21.34
CA SER A 118 3.91 4.29 -21.55
C SER A 118 4.36 3.52 -20.30
N VAL A 119 5.45 3.93 -19.67
CA VAL A 119 5.97 3.30 -18.45
C VAL A 119 4.95 3.37 -17.31
N LEU A 120 4.31 4.54 -17.10
CA LEU A 120 3.27 4.69 -16.07
C LEU A 120 2.02 3.88 -16.39
N SER A 121 1.64 3.80 -17.67
CA SER A 121 0.50 3.00 -18.13
C SER A 121 0.74 1.51 -17.91
N ILE A 122 1.94 1.00 -18.25
CA ILE A 122 2.32 -0.39 -18.01
C ILE A 122 2.33 -0.71 -16.51
N ALA A 123 2.89 0.16 -15.67
CA ALA A 123 2.88 -0.03 -14.23
C ALA A 123 1.45 -0.12 -13.67
N THR A 124 0.55 0.73 -14.17
CA THR A 124 -0.87 0.73 -13.80
C THR A 124 -1.59 -0.54 -14.28
N LEU A 125 -1.30 -1.00 -15.49
CA LEU A 125 -1.85 -2.24 -16.04
C LEU A 125 -1.40 -3.45 -15.23
N MET A 126 -0.10 -3.56 -14.96
CA MET A 126 0.48 -4.63 -14.13
C MET A 126 -0.18 -4.70 -12.76
N PHE A 127 -0.37 -3.55 -12.12
CA PHE A 127 -1.08 -3.46 -10.85
C PHE A 127 -2.53 -3.98 -10.96
N ARG A 128 -3.29 -3.54 -11.98
CA ARG A 128 -4.69 -3.98 -12.17
C ARG A 128 -4.79 -5.47 -12.44
N LEU A 129 -3.93 -6.02 -13.28
CA LEU A 129 -3.86 -7.46 -13.56
C LEU A 129 -3.49 -8.26 -12.31
N SER A 130 -2.54 -7.77 -11.51
CA SER A 130 -2.18 -8.41 -10.24
C SER A 130 -3.37 -8.51 -9.29
N PHE A 131 -4.24 -7.50 -9.26
CA PHE A 131 -5.46 -7.54 -8.44
C PHE A 131 -6.49 -8.55 -8.98
N VAL A 132 -6.66 -8.64 -10.30
CA VAL A 132 -7.55 -9.65 -10.90
C VAL A 132 -7.13 -11.07 -10.51
N VAL A 133 -5.83 -11.32 -10.42
CA VAL A 133 -5.28 -12.63 -10.01
C VAL A 133 -5.36 -12.82 -8.49
N ALA A 134 -5.04 -11.80 -7.71
CA ALA A 134 -4.96 -11.91 -6.25
C ALA A 134 -6.33 -11.79 -5.55
N GLY A 135 -7.29 -11.09 -6.16
CA GLY A 135 -8.60 -10.84 -5.55
C GLY A 135 -9.38 -12.11 -5.19
N PRO A 136 -9.61 -13.04 -6.14
CA PRO A 136 -10.34 -14.27 -5.86
C PRO A 136 -9.72 -15.14 -4.76
N PRO A 137 -8.40 -15.41 -4.71
CA PRO A 137 -7.78 -16.10 -3.58
C PRO A 137 -7.96 -15.40 -2.24
N VAL A 138 -7.88 -14.06 -2.21
CA VAL A 138 -8.11 -13.28 -0.99
C VAL A 138 -9.55 -13.43 -0.52
N GLY A 139 -10.54 -13.31 -1.41
CA GLY A 139 -11.94 -13.54 -1.07
C GLY A 139 -12.17 -14.95 -0.54
N ALA A 140 -11.66 -15.97 -1.22
CA ALA A 140 -11.76 -17.35 -0.78
C ALA A 140 -11.08 -17.60 0.59
N LEU A 141 -10.00 -16.88 0.87
CA LEU A 141 -9.32 -16.95 2.18
C LEU A 141 -10.21 -16.36 3.28
N VAL A 142 -10.84 -15.21 3.03
CA VAL A 142 -11.79 -14.59 3.98
C VAL A 142 -12.97 -15.51 4.25
N ASP A 143 -13.54 -16.11 3.19
CA ASP A 143 -14.71 -17.00 3.31
C ASP A 143 -14.40 -18.28 4.10
N ARG A 144 -13.19 -18.84 3.95
CA ARG A 144 -12.80 -20.12 4.56
C ARG A 144 -12.19 -19.98 5.97
N ALA A 145 -11.34 -18.97 6.15
CA ALA A 145 -10.55 -18.82 7.37
C ALA A 145 -11.05 -17.70 8.30
N GLY A 146 -12.00 -16.90 7.83
CA GLY A 146 -12.48 -15.71 8.51
C GLY A 146 -11.60 -14.49 8.32
N MET A 147 -12.15 -13.32 8.60
CA MET A 147 -11.53 -12.02 8.33
C MET A 147 -10.19 -11.84 9.05
N GLU A 148 -10.14 -12.18 10.33
CA GLU A 148 -8.96 -11.95 11.17
C GLU A 148 -7.77 -12.80 10.72
N THR A 149 -8.01 -14.08 10.45
CA THR A 149 -6.99 -15.00 9.94
C THR A 149 -6.53 -14.56 8.55
N ALA A 150 -7.45 -14.16 7.68
CA ALA A 150 -7.12 -13.66 6.35
C ALA A 150 -6.21 -12.44 6.42
N LEU A 151 -6.53 -11.46 7.25
CA LEU A 151 -5.69 -10.27 7.46
C LEU A 151 -4.30 -10.65 8.00
N GLY A 152 -4.20 -11.62 8.91
CA GLY A 152 -2.92 -12.13 9.42
C GLY A 152 -2.07 -12.80 8.32
N VAL A 153 -2.68 -13.62 7.48
CA VAL A 153 -2.00 -14.25 6.32
C VAL A 153 -1.53 -13.19 5.32
N LEU A 154 -2.37 -12.19 5.05
CA LEU A 154 -2.04 -11.08 4.15
C LEU A 154 -0.90 -10.22 4.72
N ALA A 155 -0.82 -10.04 6.05
CA ALA A 155 0.29 -9.34 6.70
C ALA A 155 1.63 -10.01 6.39
N VAL A 156 1.71 -11.33 6.54
CA VAL A 156 2.93 -12.10 6.25
C VAL A 156 3.21 -12.11 4.75
N GLY A 157 2.22 -12.45 3.93
CA GLY A 157 2.37 -12.58 2.48
C GLY A 157 2.77 -11.26 1.81
N PHE A 158 1.99 -10.20 2.01
CA PHE A 158 2.30 -8.90 1.43
C PHE A 158 3.53 -8.24 2.06
N GLY A 159 3.77 -8.46 3.36
CA GLY A 159 4.98 -7.99 4.02
C GLY A 159 6.24 -8.62 3.40
N ALA A 160 6.24 -9.94 3.19
CA ALA A 160 7.34 -10.65 2.54
C ALA A 160 7.55 -10.17 1.10
N VAL A 161 6.47 -10.09 0.31
CA VAL A 161 6.55 -9.62 -1.10
C VAL A 161 7.07 -8.19 -1.17
N ALA A 162 6.59 -7.29 -0.31
CA ALA A 162 7.05 -5.89 -0.28
C ALA A 162 8.55 -5.79 0.07
N LEU A 163 9.02 -6.56 1.08
CA LEU A 163 10.42 -6.56 1.48
C LEU A 163 11.33 -7.19 0.41
N LEU A 164 10.91 -8.26 -0.25
CA LEU A 164 11.65 -8.86 -1.36
C LEU A 164 11.75 -7.91 -2.55
N ALA A 165 10.62 -7.25 -2.90
CA ALA A 165 10.59 -6.24 -3.96
C ALA A 165 11.47 -5.03 -3.61
N PHE A 166 11.51 -4.62 -2.33
CA PHE A 166 12.40 -3.57 -1.86
C PHE A 166 13.87 -3.97 -1.96
N ARG A 167 14.23 -5.19 -1.57
CA ARG A 167 15.62 -5.69 -1.73
C ARG A 167 16.05 -5.68 -3.19
N ALA A 168 15.18 -6.12 -4.10
CA ALA A 168 15.47 -6.08 -5.53
C ALA A 168 15.60 -4.63 -6.04
N PHE A 169 14.80 -3.70 -5.53
CA PHE A 169 14.93 -2.27 -5.84
C PHE A 169 16.24 -1.68 -5.33
N ALA A 170 16.63 -1.98 -4.09
CA ALA A 170 17.86 -1.47 -3.47
C ALA A 170 19.13 -2.06 -4.08
N ALA A 171 19.07 -3.28 -4.61
CA ALA A 171 20.20 -3.95 -5.29
C ALA A 171 20.36 -3.52 -6.76
N ALA A 172 19.35 -2.86 -7.36
CA ALA A 172 19.48 -2.35 -8.72
C ALA A 172 20.51 -1.20 -8.74
N PRO A 173 21.45 -1.17 -9.70
CA PRO A 173 22.41 -0.08 -9.82
C PRO A 173 21.65 1.22 -10.08
N SER A 174 21.50 2.03 -9.02
CA SER A 174 20.68 3.23 -9.05
C SER A 174 21.54 4.43 -9.43
N SER A 175 21.16 5.14 -10.48
CA SER A 175 21.55 6.53 -10.74
C SER A 175 21.07 7.50 -9.61
N VAL A 176 20.31 6.99 -8.64
CA VAL A 176 19.63 7.77 -7.58
C VAL A 176 20.38 7.75 -6.23
N SER A 177 21.40 6.90 -6.05
CA SER A 177 22.09 6.74 -4.74
C SER A 177 23.20 7.78 -4.45
N SER A 178 23.46 8.74 -5.32
CA SER A 178 24.60 9.66 -5.18
C SER A 178 24.24 11.15 -5.01
N ARG A 179 23.02 11.46 -4.56
CA ARG A 179 22.71 12.86 -4.19
C ARG A 179 21.86 12.94 -2.92
#